data_437e0c6b00c7e829d60f2a7765662d67
#
_entry.id   437e0c6b00c7e829d60f2a7765662d67
#
_cell.length_a   1.000
_cell.length_b   1.000
_cell.length_c   1.000
_cell.angle_alpha   90.00
_cell.angle_beta   90.00
_cell.angle_gamma   90.00
#
_symmetry.space_group_name_H-M   'P 1'
#
loop_
_entity.id
_entity.type
_entity.pdbx_description
1 polymer ?
#
loop_
_entity_poly.entity_id
_entity_poly.type
_entity_poly.pdbx_seq_one_letter_code
_entity_poly.pdbx_strand_id
1 'polypeptide(L)'
;TGGGGQTGYASLVPDVSMSELVACGTTTVVGLLGTDGFVKELTTLYAKTKALEDDGLSAYMLTSFYGLPPKTLMSCVADDLIFIDKVIGCKLAMSDDRSAFPTELEILRLINQVRLGGFTSGKGGILHIHLGALPDGITPLLDIARKYPTLISYLSPTHLIRTEALFRQAVEFACMGGMVDFSTGGTKFDAPHRCVMKALEAHVPLDRITFSSDGRGGVRRTNPETGETTYRPAPLHLNLQEMR
;
A
#
# COMPACT_ATOMS: atom_id res chain seq x y z
N THR A 1 -11.05 0.91 -6.27
CA THR A 1 -11.10 1.85 -7.40
C THR A 1 -9.87 1.69 -8.28
N GLY A 2 -9.95 2.04 -9.59
CA GLY A 2 -8.77 2.03 -10.47
C GLY A 2 -7.85 3.20 -10.13
N GLY A 3 -6.52 3.00 -10.17
CA GLY A 3 -5.52 4.03 -9.89
C GLY A 3 -5.31 5.04 -11.03
N GLY A 4 -4.28 5.86 -10.93
CA GLY A 4 -3.89 6.85 -11.93
C GLY A 4 -4.22 8.28 -11.50
N GLY A 5 -4.42 9.17 -12.45
CA GLY A 5 -4.76 10.58 -12.20
C GLY A 5 -3.57 11.54 -12.03
N GLN A 6 -2.38 11.03 -11.74
CA GLN A 6 -1.18 11.85 -11.47
C GLN A 6 -0.62 12.59 -12.71
N THR A 7 -1.00 12.16 -13.89
CA THR A 7 -0.54 12.75 -15.17
C THR A 7 -1.71 13.22 -16.03
N GLY A 8 -2.76 13.67 -15.38
CA GLY A 8 -3.99 14.16 -16.00
C GLY A 8 -5.15 13.15 -15.92
N TYR A 9 -6.37 13.62 -16.19
CA TYR A 9 -7.59 12.80 -16.06
C TYR A 9 -7.59 11.56 -16.95
N ALA A 10 -6.97 11.62 -18.14
CA ALA A 10 -6.86 10.48 -19.05
C ALA A 10 -5.97 9.33 -18.55
N SER A 11 -5.21 9.57 -17.46
CA SER A 11 -4.38 8.53 -16.82
C SER A 11 -5.14 7.64 -15.85
N LEU A 12 -6.40 7.93 -15.55
CA LEU A 12 -7.27 7.09 -14.73
C LEU A 12 -7.55 5.75 -15.44
N VAL A 13 -7.44 4.67 -14.70
CA VAL A 13 -7.75 3.32 -15.20
C VAL A 13 -9.08 2.82 -14.61
N PRO A 14 -9.78 1.88 -15.31
CA PRO A 14 -11.06 1.36 -14.86
C PRO A 14 -10.99 0.68 -13.49
N ASP A 15 -12.09 0.69 -12.77
CA ASP A 15 -12.27 -0.04 -11.52
C ASP A 15 -12.18 -1.55 -11.73
N VAL A 16 -11.78 -2.27 -10.69
CA VAL A 16 -11.78 -3.73 -10.68
C VAL A 16 -13.21 -4.28 -10.69
N SER A 17 -13.44 -5.37 -11.41
CA SER A 17 -14.67 -6.15 -11.33
C SER A 17 -14.52 -7.35 -10.40
N MET A 18 -15.62 -7.85 -9.86
CA MET A 18 -15.67 -9.09 -9.07
C MET A 18 -15.10 -10.27 -9.85
N SER A 19 -15.49 -10.42 -11.11
CA SER A 19 -15.04 -11.51 -11.98
C SER A 19 -13.51 -11.55 -12.17
N GLU A 20 -12.86 -10.38 -12.25
CA GLU A 20 -11.40 -10.30 -12.36
C GLU A 20 -10.70 -10.74 -11.08
N LEU A 21 -11.25 -10.40 -9.91
CA LEU A 21 -10.72 -10.82 -8.61
C LEU A 21 -10.83 -12.33 -8.44
N VAL A 22 -12.00 -12.88 -8.70
CA VAL A 22 -12.27 -14.34 -8.60
C VAL A 22 -11.38 -15.12 -9.57
N ALA A 23 -11.22 -14.65 -10.81
CA ALA A 23 -10.34 -15.28 -11.80
C ALA A 23 -8.87 -15.34 -11.34
N CYS A 24 -8.45 -14.47 -10.44
CA CYS A 24 -7.12 -14.46 -9.82
C CYS A 24 -7.06 -15.21 -8.47
N GLY A 25 -8.15 -15.90 -8.07
CA GLY A 25 -8.22 -16.62 -6.78
C GLY A 25 -8.25 -15.70 -5.57
N THR A 26 -8.62 -14.43 -5.75
CA THR A 26 -8.67 -13.44 -4.66
C THR A 26 -9.93 -13.66 -3.84
N THR A 27 -9.79 -13.87 -2.53
CA THR A 27 -10.89 -14.07 -1.58
C THR A 27 -11.10 -12.85 -0.68
N THR A 28 -10.07 -12.05 -0.51
CA THR A 28 -10.10 -10.85 0.33
C THR A 28 -9.37 -9.71 -0.36
N VAL A 29 -9.94 -8.50 -0.30
CA VAL A 29 -9.31 -7.29 -0.83
C VAL A 29 -9.26 -6.18 0.22
N VAL A 30 -8.21 -5.38 0.15
CA VAL A 30 -8.10 -4.11 0.87
C VAL A 30 -7.96 -2.99 -0.14
N GLY A 31 -9.04 -2.22 -0.32
CA GLY A 31 -9.07 -1.07 -1.22
C GLY A 31 -8.31 0.12 -0.63
N LEU A 32 -7.65 0.88 -1.48
CA LEU A 32 -6.95 2.10 -1.07
C LEU A 32 -6.97 3.13 -2.20
N LEU A 33 -6.79 4.40 -1.85
CA LEU A 33 -6.46 5.47 -2.78
C LEU A 33 -4.95 5.68 -2.79
N GLY A 34 -4.38 5.76 -3.99
CA GLY A 34 -2.99 6.14 -4.22
C GLY A 34 -2.94 7.61 -4.68
N THR A 35 -2.25 7.85 -5.80
CA THR A 35 -2.24 9.16 -6.48
C THR A 35 -3.61 9.57 -7.04
N ASP A 36 -4.51 8.63 -7.26
CA ASP A 36 -5.90 8.90 -7.62
C ASP A 36 -6.69 9.60 -6.51
N GLY A 37 -6.21 9.58 -5.26
CA GLY A 37 -6.79 10.32 -4.15
C GLY A 37 -6.82 11.85 -4.31
N PHE A 38 -6.13 12.42 -5.32
CA PHE A 38 -6.29 13.82 -5.70
C PHE A 38 -7.56 14.10 -6.51
N VAL A 39 -8.09 13.08 -7.19
CA VAL A 39 -9.26 13.20 -8.09
C VAL A 39 -10.41 12.27 -7.73
N LYS A 40 -10.22 11.36 -6.78
CA LYS A 40 -11.25 10.45 -6.25
C LYS A 40 -11.43 10.66 -4.76
N GLU A 41 -12.62 10.28 -4.26
CA GLU A 41 -13.00 10.43 -2.87
C GLU A 41 -13.12 9.07 -2.15
N LEU A 42 -12.93 9.08 -0.83
CA LEU A 42 -13.07 7.90 0.01
C LEU A 42 -14.49 7.33 -0.01
N THR A 43 -15.51 8.15 -0.23
CA THR A 43 -16.90 7.70 -0.41
C THR A 43 -17.06 6.76 -1.59
N THR A 44 -16.36 7.02 -2.70
CA THR A 44 -16.35 6.14 -3.89
C THR A 44 -15.65 4.82 -3.56
N LEU A 45 -14.54 4.86 -2.83
CA LEU A 45 -13.82 3.66 -2.39
C LEU A 45 -14.70 2.84 -1.42
N TYR A 46 -15.36 3.48 -0.47
CA TYR A 46 -16.27 2.84 0.46
C TYR A 46 -17.43 2.14 -0.26
N ALA A 47 -18.10 2.85 -1.19
CA ALA A 47 -19.18 2.27 -1.99
C ALA A 47 -18.71 1.05 -2.79
N LYS A 48 -17.50 1.09 -3.38
CA LYS A 48 -16.92 -0.05 -4.08
C LYS A 48 -16.59 -1.21 -3.14
N THR A 49 -16.12 -0.92 -1.93
CA THR A 49 -15.84 -1.94 -0.90
C THR A 49 -17.12 -2.65 -0.50
N LYS A 50 -18.21 -1.90 -0.28
CA LYS A 50 -19.53 -2.47 0.03
C LYS A 50 -20.10 -3.31 -1.11
N ALA A 51 -19.99 -2.83 -2.36
CA ALA A 51 -20.44 -3.58 -3.52
C ALA A 51 -19.74 -4.93 -3.68
N LEU A 52 -18.41 -4.98 -3.46
CA LEU A 52 -17.66 -6.24 -3.50
C LEU A 52 -18.04 -7.19 -2.35
N GLU A 53 -18.40 -6.65 -1.19
CA GLU A 53 -18.91 -7.45 -0.07
C GLU A 53 -20.29 -8.02 -0.38
N ASP A 54 -21.19 -7.23 -0.93
CA ASP A 54 -22.52 -7.68 -1.37
C ASP A 54 -22.43 -8.77 -2.44
N ASP A 55 -21.40 -8.72 -3.29
CA ASP A 55 -21.07 -9.76 -4.27
C ASP A 55 -20.43 -11.02 -3.62
N GLY A 56 -20.12 -11.01 -2.32
CA GLY A 56 -19.64 -12.17 -1.55
C GLY A 56 -18.12 -12.21 -1.31
N LEU A 57 -17.38 -11.14 -1.58
CA LEU A 57 -15.94 -11.04 -1.30
C LEU A 57 -15.70 -10.40 0.07
N SER A 58 -14.70 -10.88 0.82
CA SER A 58 -14.26 -10.14 2.00
C SER A 58 -13.56 -8.86 1.55
N ALA A 59 -14.18 -7.70 1.82
CA ALA A 59 -13.67 -6.43 1.35
C ALA A 59 -13.49 -5.42 2.50
N TYR A 60 -12.33 -4.81 2.54
CA TYR A 60 -11.92 -3.77 3.48
C TYR A 60 -11.30 -2.58 2.74
N MET A 61 -11.03 -1.49 3.47
CA MET A 61 -10.35 -0.33 2.89
C MET A 61 -9.42 0.35 3.89
N LEU A 62 -8.50 1.14 3.34
CA LEU A 62 -7.71 2.09 4.09
C LEU A 62 -8.29 3.50 3.88
N THR A 63 -8.36 4.28 4.95
CA THR A 63 -8.64 5.71 4.84
C THR A 63 -7.40 6.47 4.36
N SER A 64 -7.55 7.74 3.96
CA SER A 64 -6.51 8.59 3.42
C SER A 64 -6.00 8.18 2.02
N PHE A 65 -4.85 8.72 1.62
CA PHE A 65 -4.22 8.58 0.32
C PHE A 65 -2.71 8.93 0.41
N TYR A 66 -2.06 9.35 -0.69
CA TYR A 66 -0.64 9.73 -0.71
C TYR A 66 -0.32 11.03 0.03
N GLY A 67 -1.29 11.93 0.15
CA GLY A 67 -1.09 13.30 0.64
C GLY A 67 -1.26 13.48 2.14
N LEU A 68 -0.92 14.67 2.61
CA LEU A 68 -1.18 15.20 3.95
C LEU A 68 -1.84 16.58 3.82
N PRO A 69 -2.74 16.97 4.73
CA PRO A 69 -3.28 16.14 5.81
C PRO A 69 -4.06 14.92 5.28
N PRO A 70 -4.26 13.87 6.11
CA PRO A 70 -4.99 12.69 5.68
C PRO A 70 -6.44 13.05 5.31
N LYS A 71 -6.94 12.49 4.20
CA LYS A 71 -8.38 12.49 3.90
C LYS A 71 -9.07 11.47 4.78
N THR A 72 -10.26 11.82 5.29
CA THR A 72 -11.07 10.94 6.14
C THR A 72 -12.53 11.03 5.74
N LEU A 73 -13.30 10.00 6.06
CA LEU A 73 -14.77 10.00 5.90
C LEU A 73 -15.47 10.71 7.06
N MET A 74 -14.83 10.63 8.25
CA MET A 74 -15.28 11.29 9.48
C MET A 74 -14.30 12.42 9.87
N SER A 75 -14.19 12.71 11.15
CA SER A 75 -13.41 13.86 11.64
C SER A 75 -11.90 13.64 11.62
N CYS A 76 -11.47 12.37 11.77
CA CYS A 76 -10.06 11.99 11.79
C CYS A 76 -9.85 10.51 11.44
N VAL A 77 -8.59 10.08 11.30
CA VAL A 77 -8.24 8.69 11.00
C VAL A 77 -8.73 7.73 12.08
N ALA A 78 -8.63 8.10 13.36
CA ALA A 78 -9.10 7.25 14.45
C ALA A 78 -10.62 7.05 14.39
N ASP A 79 -11.39 8.11 14.10
CA ASP A 79 -12.84 8.01 13.96
C ASP A 79 -13.25 7.10 12.81
N ASP A 80 -12.56 7.18 11.65
CA ASP A 80 -12.81 6.28 10.53
C ASP A 80 -12.61 4.80 10.94
N LEU A 81 -11.54 4.49 11.70
CA LEU A 81 -11.32 3.13 12.19
C LEU A 81 -12.38 2.69 13.22
N ILE A 82 -12.81 3.59 14.10
CA ILE A 82 -13.76 3.27 15.18
C ILE A 82 -15.15 3.03 14.63
N PHE A 83 -15.64 3.94 13.78
CA PHE A 83 -17.06 3.99 13.42
C PHE A 83 -17.39 3.38 12.06
N ILE A 84 -16.38 3.08 11.21
CA ILE A 84 -16.60 2.48 9.90
C ILE A 84 -16.00 1.08 9.88
N ASP A 85 -16.86 0.07 9.84
CA ASP A 85 -16.51 -1.36 9.91
C ASP A 85 -15.45 -1.78 8.87
N LYS A 86 -15.49 -1.20 7.69
CA LYS A 86 -14.60 -1.54 6.57
C LYS A 86 -13.22 -0.89 6.64
N VAL A 87 -13.04 0.14 7.45
CA VAL A 87 -11.74 0.81 7.58
C VAL A 87 -10.86 0.07 8.59
N ILE A 88 -9.71 -0.43 8.12
CA ILE A 88 -8.77 -1.22 8.94
C ILE A 88 -7.41 -0.53 9.13
N GLY A 89 -7.20 0.62 8.53
CA GLY A 89 -5.94 1.36 8.61
C GLY A 89 -5.97 2.65 7.81
N CYS A 90 -4.81 3.28 7.69
CA CYS A 90 -4.58 4.54 6.99
C CYS A 90 -3.52 4.38 5.92
N LYS A 91 -3.70 5.05 4.77
CA LYS A 91 -2.72 5.13 3.67
C LYS A 91 -1.86 6.36 3.79
N LEU A 92 -0.56 6.20 3.49
CA LEU A 92 0.44 7.27 3.37
C LEU A 92 1.39 6.94 2.22
N ALA A 93 2.13 7.94 1.71
CA ALA A 93 3.28 7.74 0.84
C ALA A 93 4.50 8.49 1.36
N MET A 94 5.69 7.91 1.16
CA MET A 94 6.97 8.55 1.48
C MET A 94 8.07 8.11 0.51
N SER A 95 9.17 8.85 0.50
CA SER A 95 10.33 8.59 -0.38
C SER A 95 9.96 8.47 -1.85
N ASP A 96 8.96 9.24 -2.27
CA ASP A 96 8.40 9.32 -3.62
C ASP A 96 8.21 10.81 -3.94
N ASP A 97 8.50 11.23 -5.16
CA ASP A 97 8.31 12.59 -5.64
C ASP A 97 6.84 13.05 -5.65
N ARG A 98 5.90 12.10 -5.57
CA ARG A 98 4.45 12.33 -5.47
C ARG A 98 3.93 12.32 -4.03
N SER A 99 4.80 12.06 -3.06
CA SER A 99 4.44 12.04 -1.63
C SER A 99 4.32 13.45 -1.06
N ALA A 100 3.71 13.55 0.13
CA ALA A 100 3.67 14.80 0.89
C ALA A 100 4.96 15.06 1.69
N PHE A 101 6.02 14.27 1.51
CA PHE A 101 7.27 14.35 2.28
C PHE A 101 7.03 14.43 3.80
N PRO A 102 6.36 13.41 4.39
CA PRO A 102 5.95 13.45 5.79
C PRO A 102 7.16 13.53 6.73
N THR A 103 7.05 14.37 7.73
CA THR A 103 8.01 14.45 8.84
C THR A 103 7.84 13.28 9.81
N GLU A 104 8.87 12.96 10.61
CA GLU A 104 8.77 11.94 11.68
C GLU A 104 7.56 12.20 12.59
N LEU A 105 7.32 13.45 12.96
CA LEU A 105 6.21 13.81 13.85
C LEU A 105 4.83 13.53 13.22
N GLU A 106 4.67 13.80 11.91
CA GLU A 106 3.43 13.50 11.19
C GLU A 106 3.20 11.99 11.11
N ILE A 107 4.25 11.20 10.83
CA ILE A 107 4.17 9.73 10.83
C ILE A 107 3.77 9.24 12.23
N LEU A 108 4.40 9.72 13.30
CA LEU A 108 4.06 9.35 14.69
C LEU A 108 2.62 9.72 15.06
N ARG A 109 2.12 10.86 14.61
CA ARG A 109 0.71 11.26 14.83
C ARG A 109 -0.26 10.30 14.11
N LEU A 110 0.05 9.88 12.90
CA LEU A 110 -0.75 8.90 12.17
C LEU A 110 -0.69 7.51 12.82
N ILE A 111 0.48 7.05 13.24
CA ILE A 111 0.62 5.80 14.00
C ILE A 111 -0.24 5.85 15.27
N ASN A 112 -0.22 6.97 16.00
CA ASN A 112 -1.05 7.10 17.20
C ASN A 112 -2.55 7.00 16.87
N GLN A 113 -3.01 7.64 15.80
CA GLN A 113 -4.42 7.58 15.39
C GLN A 113 -4.85 6.17 14.97
N VAL A 114 -4.06 5.46 14.14
CA VAL A 114 -4.40 4.08 13.74
C VAL A 114 -4.34 3.12 14.93
N ARG A 115 -3.40 3.31 15.85
CA ARG A 115 -3.27 2.51 17.06
C ARG A 115 -4.48 2.68 17.98
N LEU A 116 -4.86 3.93 18.29
CA LEU A 116 -6.01 4.22 19.16
C LEU A 116 -7.32 3.77 18.50
N GLY A 117 -7.50 4.05 17.21
CA GLY A 117 -8.66 3.58 16.45
C GLY A 117 -8.75 2.05 16.42
N GLY A 118 -7.63 1.37 16.21
CA GLY A 118 -7.53 -0.09 16.22
C GLY A 118 -7.89 -0.70 17.58
N PHE A 119 -7.32 -0.18 18.68
CA PHE A 119 -7.65 -0.64 20.03
C PHE A 119 -9.11 -0.46 20.38
N THR A 120 -9.67 0.71 20.09
CA THR A 120 -11.06 1.01 20.43
C THR A 120 -12.06 0.15 19.64
N SER A 121 -11.75 -0.15 18.37
CA SER A 121 -12.64 -0.91 17.48
C SER A 121 -12.36 -2.42 17.46
N GLY A 122 -11.30 -2.89 18.12
CA GLY A 122 -10.85 -4.29 18.04
C GLY A 122 -10.25 -4.68 16.68
N LYS A 123 -9.79 -3.69 15.88
CA LYS A 123 -9.14 -3.89 14.58
C LYS A 123 -7.62 -3.80 14.69
N GLY A 124 -6.89 -4.25 13.67
CA GLY A 124 -5.42 -4.20 13.65
C GLY A 124 -4.84 -2.77 13.68
N GLY A 125 -5.45 -1.84 12.95
CA GLY A 125 -5.05 -0.44 12.92
C GLY A 125 -3.64 -0.24 12.34
N ILE A 126 -3.47 -0.35 11.03
CA ILE A 126 -2.18 -0.24 10.35
C ILE A 126 -2.01 1.10 9.62
N LEU A 127 -0.78 1.61 9.59
CA LEU A 127 -0.33 2.67 8.69
C LEU A 127 0.36 2.01 7.49
N HIS A 128 -0.35 1.92 6.37
CA HIS A 128 0.16 1.32 5.13
C HIS A 128 0.85 2.38 4.28
N ILE A 129 2.15 2.19 4.01
CA ILE A 129 3.02 3.22 3.47
C ILE A 129 3.56 2.81 2.11
N HIS A 130 3.19 3.57 1.06
CA HIS A 130 3.81 3.45 -0.25
C HIS A 130 5.25 4.00 -0.20
N LEU A 131 6.20 3.23 -0.69
CA LEU A 131 7.59 3.65 -0.86
C LEU A 131 7.89 3.92 -2.33
N GLY A 132 8.45 5.11 -2.59
CA GLY A 132 9.06 5.43 -3.87
C GLY A 132 10.48 4.87 -4.00
N ALA A 133 11.28 5.54 -4.84
CA ALA A 133 12.68 5.19 -5.09
C ALA A 133 13.66 6.32 -4.71
N LEU A 134 13.22 7.29 -3.89
CA LEU A 134 14.12 8.35 -3.41
C LEU A 134 15.14 7.76 -2.42
N PRO A 135 16.32 8.40 -2.29
CA PRO A 135 17.47 7.84 -1.55
C PRO A 135 17.19 7.51 -0.08
N ASP A 136 16.32 8.26 0.58
CA ASP A 136 16.01 8.06 2.00
C ASP A 136 15.36 6.69 2.29
N GLY A 137 14.67 6.11 1.30
CA GLY A 137 14.01 4.81 1.45
C GLY A 137 13.09 4.77 2.66
N ILE A 138 13.29 3.80 3.57
CA ILE A 138 12.54 3.67 4.83
C ILE A 138 13.34 4.15 6.06
N THR A 139 14.41 4.93 5.89
CA THR A 139 15.21 5.44 7.02
C THR A 139 14.35 6.06 8.12
N PRO A 140 13.35 6.92 7.85
CA PRO A 140 12.51 7.48 8.92
C PRO A 140 11.72 6.41 9.69
N LEU A 141 11.32 5.32 9.05
CA LEU A 141 10.62 4.22 9.72
C LEU A 141 11.57 3.37 10.58
N LEU A 142 12.81 3.17 10.12
CA LEU A 142 13.86 2.51 10.91
C LEU A 142 14.19 3.32 12.18
N ASP A 143 14.29 4.64 12.05
CA ASP A 143 14.57 5.52 13.18
C ASP A 143 13.42 5.52 14.19
N ILE A 144 12.15 5.56 13.73
CA ILE A 144 10.98 5.40 14.59
C ILE A 144 11.01 4.03 15.28
N ALA A 145 11.31 2.94 14.55
CA ALA A 145 11.34 1.59 15.11
C ALA A 145 12.44 1.42 16.17
N ARG A 146 13.61 2.02 15.98
CA ARG A 146 14.71 2.02 16.97
C ARG A 146 14.33 2.81 18.21
N LYS A 147 13.72 3.98 18.03
CA LYS A 147 13.34 4.90 19.13
C LYS A 147 12.10 4.43 19.89
N TYR A 148 11.16 3.82 19.18
CA TYR A 148 9.86 3.35 19.71
C TYR A 148 9.55 1.93 19.22
N PRO A 149 10.23 0.88 19.74
CA PRO A 149 10.12 -0.49 19.20
C PRO A 149 8.69 -1.06 19.18
N THR A 150 7.83 -0.63 20.10
CA THR A 150 6.42 -1.08 20.15
C THR A 150 5.55 -0.54 19.01
N LEU A 151 6.02 0.46 18.27
CA LEU A 151 5.26 1.05 17.18
C LEU A 151 5.49 0.34 15.84
N ILE A 152 6.50 -0.52 15.73
CA ILE A 152 6.87 -1.20 14.48
C ILE A 152 5.72 -2.06 13.94
N SER A 153 4.92 -2.65 14.81
CA SER A 153 3.78 -3.52 14.45
C SER A 153 2.63 -2.79 13.76
N TYR A 154 2.59 -1.45 13.85
CA TYR A 154 1.59 -0.62 13.17
C TYR A 154 2.05 -0.12 11.81
N LEU A 155 3.30 -0.38 11.40
CA LEU A 155 3.89 0.05 10.15
C LEU A 155 3.81 -1.08 9.11
N SER A 156 3.28 -0.76 7.94
CA SER A 156 3.16 -1.69 6.80
C SER A 156 3.70 -1.04 5.53
N PRO A 157 5.03 -0.93 5.37
CA PRO A 157 5.64 -0.40 4.16
C PRO A 157 5.52 -1.39 3.00
N THR A 158 5.22 -0.87 1.78
CA THR A 158 5.09 -1.65 0.55
C THR A 158 6.06 -1.18 -0.54
N HIS A 159 6.24 -1.99 -1.58
CA HIS A 159 7.15 -1.77 -2.72
C HIS A 159 8.64 -1.81 -2.35
N LEU A 160 8.98 -2.58 -1.35
CA LEU A 160 10.32 -2.59 -0.73
C LEU A 160 11.42 -3.22 -1.59
N ILE A 161 11.09 -3.69 -2.80
CA ILE A 161 12.06 -4.23 -3.76
C ILE A 161 12.27 -3.34 -4.99
N ARG A 162 11.92 -2.04 -4.91
CA ARG A 162 12.14 -1.11 -6.02
C ARG A 162 13.62 -0.92 -6.34
N THR A 163 14.46 -0.86 -5.32
CA THR A 163 15.91 -0.75 -5.42
C THR A 163 16.58 -1.71 -4.46
N GLU A 164 17.82 -2.10 -4.74
CA GLU A 164 18.60 -2.96 -3.84
C GLU A 164 18.85 -2.29 -2.47
N ALA A 165 19.08 -0.97 -2.45
CA ALA A 165 19.26 -0.22 -1.21
C ALA A 165 18.00 -0.27 -0.33
N LEU A 166 16.82 -0.07 -0.93
CA LEU A 166 15.54 -0.17 -0.24
C LEU A 166 15.29 -1.60 0.28
N PHE A 167 15.65 -2.63 -0.50
CA PHE A 167 15.55 -4.01 -0.06
C PHE A 167 16.43 -4.31 1.18
N ARG A 168 17.67 -3.81 1.22
CA ARG A 168 18.54 -3.96 2.40
C ARG A 168 17.92 -3.32 3.65
N GLN A 169 17.34 -2.14 3.52
CA GLN A 169 16.60 -1.48 4.61
C GLN A 169 15.37 -2.30 5.03
N ALA A 170 14.66 -2.91 4.07
CA ALA A 170 13.52 -3.77 4.35
C ALA A 170 13.91 -5.02 5.16
N VAL A 171 15.05 -5.65 4.82
CA VAL A 171 15.61 -6.77 5.59
C VAL A 171 15.90 -6.35 7.03
N GLU A 172 16.55 -5.20 7.23
CA GLU A 172 16.81 -4.66 8.56
C GLU A 172 15.51 -4.42 9.35
N PHE A 173 14.52 -3.78 8.72
CA PHE A 173 13.22 -3.52 9.33
C PHE A 173 12.48 -4.81 9.72
N ALA A 174 12.52 -5.82 8.86
CA ALA A 174 11.90 -7.12 9.13
C ALA A 174 12.61 -7.87 10.27
N CYS A 175 13.95 -7.83 10.34
CA CYS A 175 14.72 -8.39 11.45
C CYS A 175 14.43 -7.70 12.80
N MET A 176 13.98 -6.42 12.77
CA MET A 176 13.49 -5.72 13.96
C MET A 176 12.04 -6.13 14.35
N GLY A 177 11.38 -6.98 13.56
CA GLY A 177 10.01 -7.48 13.78
C GLY A 177 8.94 -6.76 12.95
N GLY A 178 9.32 -5.91 12.00
CA GLY A 178 8.40 -5.24 11.08
C GLY A 178 7.85 -6.15 10.00
N MET A 179 6.68 -5.81 9.45
CA MET A 179 6.13 -6.46 8.26
C MET A 179 6.67 -5.78 7.00
N VAL A 180 7.04 -6.55 6.00
CA VAL A 180 7.54 -6.07 4.71
C VAL A 180 6.71 -6.62 3.57
N ASP A 181 6.39 -5.77 2.58
CA ASP A 181 5.63 -6.15 1.41
C ASP A 181 6.46 -6.00 0.13
N PHE A 182 6.55 -7.09 -0.65
CA PHE A 182 7.23 -7.14 -1.93
C PHE A 182 6.20 -7.11 -3.06
N SER A 183 6.15 -5.98 -3.79
CA SER A 183 5.21 -5.86 -4.90
C SER A 183 5.65 -6.67 -6.10
N THR A 184 4.76 -7.50 -6.62
CA THR A 184 4.97 -8.30 -7.82
C THR A 184 4.79 -7.49 -9.10
N GLY A 185 4.05 -6.39 -9.02
CA GLY A 185 3.93 -5.37 -10.07
C GLY A 185 4.96 -4.24 -9.93
N GLY A 186 5.05 -3.38 -10.96
CA GLY A 186 5.87 -2.17 -10.92
C GLY A 186 7.38 -2.40 -11.08
N THR A 187 8.15 -1.37 -10.72
CA THR A 187 9.62 -1.39 -10.79
C THR A 187 10.19 -2.20 -9.65
N LYS A 188 11.17 -3.04 -9.94
CA LYS A 188 11.88 -3.89 -8.99
C LYS A 188 13.29 -4.17 -9.46
N PHE A 189 14.24 -4.30 -8.53
CA PHE A 189 15.65 -4.59 -8.86
C PHE A 189 15.90 -6.06 -9.15
N ASP A 190 15.05 -6.96 -8.61
CA ASP A 190 15.12 -8.41 -8.84
C ASP A 190 13.71 -9.02 -8.79
N ALA A 191 13.58 -10.28 -9.20
CA ALA A 191 12.31 -10.99 -9.15
C ALA A 191 11.84 -11.16 -7.69
N PRO A 192 10.54 -10.94 -7.39
CA PRO A 192 10.02 -10.98 -6.01
C PRO A 192 10.33 -12.29 -5.28
N HIS A 193 10.18 -13.46 -5.94
CA HIS A 193 10.52 -14.74 -5.33
C HIS A 193 12.01 -14.85 -4.95
N ARG A 194 12.93 -14.30 -5.77
CA ARG A 194 14.37 -14.24 -5.42
C ARG A 194 14.63 -13.29 -4.26
N CYS A 195 13.88 -12.20 -4.17
CA CYS A 195 13.97 -11.30 -3.02
C CYS A 195 13.52 -12.00 -1.72
N VAL A 196 12.49 -12.85 -1.78
CA VAL A 196 12.12 -13.69 -0.62
C VAL A 196 13.26 -14.63 -0.22
N MET A 197 13.86 -15.34 -1.18
CA MET A 197 14.99 -16.24 -0.87
C MET A 197 16.15 -15.48 -0.22
N LYS A 198 16.53 -14.31 -0.77
CA LYS A 198 17.57 -13.46 -0.19
C LYS A 198 17.20 -12.96 1.22
N ALA A 199 15.93 -12.64 1.47
CA ALA A 199 15.45 -12.22 2.79
C ALA A 199 15.53 -13.37 3.80
N LEU A 200 15.14 -14.59 3.41
CA LEU A 200 15.26 -15.80 4.25
C LEU A 200 16.73 -16.14 4.56
N GLU A 201 17.62 -16.03 3.57
CA GLU A 201 19.08 -16.17 3.76
C GLU A 201 19.63 -15.14 4.76
N ALA A 202 19.03 -13.95 4.81
CA ALA A 202 19.33 -12.89 5.79
C ALA A 202 18.58 -13.07 7.12
N HIS A 203 17.97 -14.24 7.37
CA HIS A 203 17.26 -14.61 8.59
C HIS A 203 15.97 -13.80 8.86
N VAL A 204 15.35 -13.20 7.84
CA VAL A 204 14.01 -12.62 7.99
C VAL A 204 13.00 -13.74 8.19
N PRO A 205 12.16 -13.70 9.24
CA PRO A 205 11.12 -14.70 9.42
C PRO A 205 10.09 -14.64 8.29
N LEU A 206 9.67 -15.80 7.77
CA LEU A 206 8.74 -15.87 6.64
C LEU A 206 7.39 -15.21 6.93
N ASP A 207 6.93 -15.25 8.16
CA ASP A 207 5.69 -14.62 8.64
C ASP A 207 5.76 -13.08 8.66
N ARG A 208 6.92 -12.50 8.34
CA ARG A 208 7.12 -11.05 8.19
C ARG A 208 7.08 -10.57 6.75
N ILE A 209 6.92 -11.46 5.79
CA ILE A 209 6.96 -11.15 4.36
C ILE A 209 5.57 -11.33 3.75
N THR A 210 5.12 -10.35 2.99
CA THR A 210 3.91 -10.42 2.18
C THR A 210 4.20 -10.08 0.72
N PHE A 211 3.33 -10.55 -0.17
CA PHE A 211 3.28 -10.13 -1.57
C PHE A 211 2.03 -9.31 -1.84
N SER A 212 2.16 -8.26 -2.64
CA SER A 212 1.04 -7.54 -3.23
C SER A 212 1.24 -7.34 -4.73
N SER A 213 0.16 -7.40 -5.51
CA SER A 213 0.23 -7.16 -6.95
C SER A 213 0.23 -5.68 -7.33
N ASP A 214 -0.10 -4.79 -6.39
CA ASP A 214 -0.46 -3.40 -6.69
C ASP A 214 -1.55 -3.33 -7.78
N GLY A 215 -2.47 -4.28 -7.71
CA GLY A 215 -3.48 -4.51 -8.72
C GLY A 215 -4.37 -3.29 -8.96
N ARG A 216 -4.61 -2.97 -10.25
CA ARG A 216 -5.33 -1.77 -10.67
C ARG A 216 -4.62 -0.44 -10.40
N GLY A 217 -3.38 -0.43 -9.93
CA GLY A 217 -2.51 0.75 -10.04
C GLY A 217 -2.36 1.17 -11.50
N GLY A 218 -2.32 2.48 -11.77
CA GLY A 218 -2.15 3.00 -13.15
C GLY A 218 -0.72 2.79 -13.65
N VAL A 219 -0.53 1.99 -14.70
CA VAL A 219 0.77 1.77 -15.34
C VAL A 219 0.85 2.56 -16.64
N ARG A 220 1.80 3.49 -16.70
CA ARG A 220 2.12 4.25 -17.90
C ARG A 220 2.95 3.38 -18.86
N ARG A 221 2.56 3.35 -20.12
CA ARG A 221 3.35 2.75 -21.21
C ARG A 221 3.47 3.75 -22.36
N THR A 222 4.69 4.03 -22.77
CA THR A 222 4.97 4.85 -23.95
C THR A 222 5.49 3.95 -25.06
N ASN A 223 4.87 4.01 -26.22
CA ASN A 223 5.35 3.32 -27.42
C ASN A 223 6.67 4.01 -27.87
N PRO A 224 7.79 3.28 -27.95
CA PRO A 224 9.07 3.88 -28.29
C PRO A 224 9.14 4.38 -29.75
N GLU A 225 8.31 3.84 -30.65
CA GLU A 225 8.31 4.21 -32.08
C GLU A 225 7.44 5.43 -32.39
N THR A 226 6.25 5.50 -31.75
CA THR A 226 5.27 6.56 -32.00
C THR A 226 5.28 7.68 -30.97
N GLY A 227 5.89 7.46 -29.80
CA GLY A 227 5.82 8.37 -28.66
C GLY A 227 4.45 8.38 -27.97
N GLU A 228 3.48 7.61 -28.45
CA GLU A 228 2.15 7.54 -27.87
C GLU A 228 2.18 6.95 -26.45
N THR A 229 1.53 7.63 -25.52
CA THR A 229 1.44 7.18 -24.12
C THR A 229 0.05 6.64 -23.83
N THR A 230 -0.01 5.42 -23.31
CA THR A 230 -1.24 4.78 -22.83
C THR A 230 -1.13 4.45 -21.35
N TYR A 231 -2.29 4.38 -20.67
CA TYR A 231 -2.40 3.99 -19.26
C TYR A 231 -3.21 2.70 -19.17
N ARG A 232 -2.68 1.72 -18.45
CA ARG A 232 -3.33 0.42 -18.27
C ARG A 232 -3.36 0.06 -16.78
N PRO A 233 -4.38 -0.70 -16.34
CA PRO A 233 -4.40 -1.22 -14.98
C PRO A 233 -3.26 -2.23 -14.75
N ALA A 234 -2.62 -2.17 -13.60
CA ALA A 234 -1.67 -3.21 -13.17
C ALA A 234 -2.40 -4.55 -13.05
N PRO A 235 -1.77 -5.67 -13.49
CA PRO A 235 -2.38 -7.00 -13.44
C PRO A 235 -2.59 -7.46 -11.99
N LEU A 236 -3.64 -8.24 -11.75
CA LEU A 236 -3.97 -8.83 -10.46
C LEU A 236 -3.28 -10.18 -10.21
N HIS A 237 -3.03 -10.94 -11.26
CA HIS A 237 -2.57 -12.35 -11.20
C HIS A 237 -1.08 -12.54 -10.90
N LEU A 238 -0.29 -11.47 -10.83
CA LEU A 238 1.17 -11.58 -10.68
C LEU A 238 1.59 -12.29 -9.40
N ASN A 239 0.84 -12.15 -8.31
CA ASN A 239 1.15 -12.85 -7.06
C ASN A 239 1.15 -14.36 -7.24
N LEU A 240 0.18 -14.91 -7.97
CA LEU A 240 0.10 -16.36 -8.23
C LEU A 240 1.24 -16.85 -9.12
N GLN A 241 1.78 -16.00 -10.00
CA GLN A 241 2.94 -16.34 -10.84
C GLN A 241 4.22 -16.43 -10.01
N GLU A 242 4.40 -15.57 -9.02
CA GLU A 242 5.58 -15.56 -8.16
C GLU A 242 5.57 -16.69 -7.11
N MET A 243 4.41 -17.27 -6.82
CA MET A 243 4.23 -18.37 -5.86
C MET A 243 4.40 -19.78 -6.49
N ARG A 244 4.59 -19.85 -7.81
CA ARG A 244 4.81 -21.10 -8.56
C ARG A 244 6.29 -21.37 -8.80
#